data_fd63d597098ff61ed835ec5142e439f1
#
_entry.id   fd63d597098ff61ed835ec5142e439f1
#
_cell.length_a   1.000
_cell.length_b   1.000
_cell.length_c   1.000
_cell.angle_alpha   90.00
_cell.angle_beta   90.00
_cell.angle_gamma   90.00
#
_symmetry.space_group_name_H-M   'P 1'
#
loop_
_entity.id
_entity.type
_entity.pdbx_description
1 polymer ?
#
loop_
_entity_poly.entity_id
_entity_poly.type
_entity_poly.pdbx_seq_one_letter_code
_entity_poly.pdbx_strand_id
1 'polypeptide(L)'
;SFRTLRDMLRGARAGQLDPTRVIDSSVEILFDSVNARREYWRFIARERNSGVTVLRYAIRTEIRLITSELAIDLARFPGLRSWSGEDLNTLAVLIVNAMISIAEALDDTDDPVALEEIRATAVKQLKMIIVGVANWRSHD
;
A
#
# COMPACT_ATOMS: atom_id res chain seq x y z
N SER A 1 12.27 -0.54 2.38
CA SER A 1 11.70 -0.35 3.70
C SER A 1 10.61 0.71 3.69
N PHE A 2 9.73 0.66 4.65
CA PHE A 2 8.64 1.63 4.77
C PHE A 2 9.10 3.03 5.19
N ARG A 3 10.33 3.16 5.66
CA ARG A 3 10.90 4.47 5.94
C ARG A 3 10.90 5.34 4.68
N THR A 4 11.32 4.79 3.55
CA THR A 4 11.33 5.52 2.27
C THR A 4 9.91 5.91 1.86
N LEU A 5 8.96 4.98 1.97
CA LEU A 5 7.56 5.25 1.66
C LEU A 5 7.01 6.36 2.56
N ARG A 6 7.30 6.29 3.85
CA ARG A 6 6.88 7.30 4.83
C ARG A 6 7.42 8.66 4.48
N ASP A 7 8.71 8.75 4.14
CA ASP A 7 9.35 10.02 3.79
C ASP A 7 8.75 10.62 2.53
N MET A 8 8.48 9.78 1.53
CA MET A 8 7.86 10.20 0.27
C MET A 8 6.43 10.73 0.52
N LEU A 9 5.63 10.01 1.31
CA LEU A 9 4.26 10.42 1.65
C LEU A 9 4.25 11.73 2.42
N ARG A 10 5.19 11.90 3.35
CA ARG A 10 5.31 13.13 4.12
C ARG A 10 5.65 14.32 3.23
N GLY A 11 6.56 14.13 2.28
CA GLY A 11 6.94 15.17 1.34
C GLY A 11 5.79 15.56 0.42
N ALA A 12 5.07 14.58 -0.11
CA ALA A 12 3.91 14.82 -0.97
C ALA A 12 2.84 15.62 -0.23
N ARG A 13 2.56 15.24 1.02
CA ARG A 13 1.55 15.93 1.83
C ARG A 13 1.93 17.37 2.13
N ALA A 14 3.18 17.62 2.45
CA ALA A 14 3.65 18.94 2.83
C ALA A 14 3.49 19.98 1.73
N GLY A 15 3.56 19.58 0.47
CA GLY A 15 3.45 20.47 -0.67
C GLY A 15 2.06 20.57 -1.30
N GLN A 16 1.05 19.89 -0.74
CA GLN A 16 -0.26 19.77 -1.39
C GLN A 16 -1.38 20.34 -0.51
N LEU A 17 -2.11 21.33 -1.06
CA LEU A 17 -3.29 21.89 -0.42
C LEU A 17 -4.58 21.42 -1.09
N ASP A 18 -4.50 20.97 -2.36
CA ASP A 18 -5.64 20.47 -3.12
C ASP A 18 -5.86 18.99 -2.80
N PRO A 19 -7.03 18.60 -2.24
CA PRO A 19 -7.31 17.19 -1.92
C PRO A 19 -7.16 16.24 -3.10
N THR A 20 -7.56 16.66 -4.30
CA THR A 20 -7.42 15.83 -5.50
C THR A 20 -5.96 15.53 -5.80
N ARG A 21 -5.10 16.55 -5.68
CA ARG A 21 -3.66 16.39 -5.89
C ARG A 21 -3.03 15.50 -4.82
N VAL A 22 -3.47 15.63 -3.59
CA VAL A 22 -2.99 14.77 -2.49
C VAL A 22 -3.32 13.31 -2.79
N ILE A 23 -4.54 13.03 -3.26
CA ILE A 23 -4.95 11.68 -3.62
C ILE A 23 -4.07 11.15 -4.75
N ASP A 24 -3.91 11.91 -5.83
CA ASP A 24 -3.11 11.50 -6.98
C ASP A 24 -1.64 11.28 -6.59
N SER A 25 -1.07 12.17 -5.81
CA SER A 25 0.32 12.04 -5.35
C SER A 25 0.51 10.81 -4.48
N SER A 26 -0.43 10.56 -3.57
CA SER A 26 -0.37 9.39 -2.68
C SER A 26 -0.44 8.09 -3.47
N VAL A 27 -1.31 8.02 -4.47
CA VAL A 27 -1.45 6.85 -5.34
C VAL A 27 -0.16 6.60 -6.11
N GLU A 28 0.42 7.64 -6.69
CA GLU A 28 1.68 7.55 -7.42
C GLU A 28 2.80 7.03 -6.53
N ILE A 29 2.90 7.54 -5.31
CA ILE A 29 3.92 7.13 -4.36
C ILE A 29 3.77 5.67 -3.99
N LEU A 30 2.55 5.21 -3.73
CA LEU A 30 2.29 3.82 -3.40
C LEU A 30 2.66 2.90 -4.56
N PHE A 31 2.27 3.27 -5.77
CA PHE A 31 2.61 2.50 -6.95
C PHE A 31 4.12 2.46 -7.18
N ASP A 32 4.79 3.61 -7.09
CA ASP A 32 6.22 3.71 -7.29
C ASP A 32 7.00 2.94 -6.21
N SER A 33 6.46 2.87 -4.99
CA SER A 33 7.05 2.08 -3.92
C SER A 33 7.12 0.59 -4.27
N VAL A 34 6.06 0.05 -4.88
CA VAL A 34 6.06 -1.34 -5.34
C VAL A 34 7.12 -1.53 -6.42
N ASN A 35 7.16 -0.62 -7.40
CA ASN A 35 8.15 -0.69 -8.49
C ASN A 35 9.58 -0.57 -7.99
N ALA A 36 9.85 0.32 -7.04
CA ALA A 36 11.19 0.56 -6.51
C ALA A 36 11.73 -0.64 -5.74
N ARG A 37 10.86 -1.43 -5.15
CA ARG A 37 11.24 -2.63 -4.41
C ARG A 37 10.56 -3.86 -4.98
N ARG A 38 10.57 -3.96 -6.28
CA ARG A 38 9.86 -4.99 -7.04
C ARG A 38 10.22 -6.41 -6.60
N GLU A 39 11.51 -6.68 -6.39
CA GLU A 39 12.00 -7.99 -5.96
C GLU A 39 11.41 -8.40 -4.61
N TYR A 40 11.36 -7.47 -3.67
CA TYR A 40 10.83 -7.70 -2.33
C TYR A 40 9.34 -8.06 -2.39
N TRP A 41 8.55 -7.22 -3.08
CA TRP A 41 7.11 -7.44 -3.18
C TRP A 41 6.78 -8.69 -4.00
N ARG A 42 7.59 -8.95 -5.04
CA ARG A 42 7.46 -10.17 -5.83
C ARG A 42 7.68 -11.41 -4.97
N PHE A 43 8.71 -11.39 -4.13
CA PHE A 43 9.01 -12.49 -3.23
C PHE A 43 7.84 -12.74 -2.27
N ILE A 44 7.32 -11.69 -1.65
CA ILE A 44 6.16 -11.80 -0.76
C ILE A 44 4.95 -12.38 -1.50
N ALA A 45 4.63 -11.83 -2.67
CA ALA A 45 3.47 -12.27 -3.44
C ALA A 45 3.58 -13.74 -3.85
N ARG A 46 4.79 -14.17 -4.22
CA ARG A 46 5.06 -15.51 -4.68
C ARG A 46 5.00 -16.53 -3.54
N GLU A 47 5.57 -16.19 -2.39
CA GLU A 47 5.77 -17.12 -1.29
C GLU A 47 4.66 -17.10 -0.22
N ARG A 48 3.73 -16.15 -0.27
CA ARG A 48 2.65 -16.07 0.74
C ARG A 48 1.75 -17.31 0.76
N ASN A 49 1.68 -18.03 -0.35
CA ASN A 49 0.91 -19.26 -0.48
C ASN A 49 1.81 -20.48 -0.69
N SER A 50 3.05 -20.42 -0.23
CA SER A 50 4.02 -21.50 -0.38
C SER A 50 3.51 -22.81 0.22
N GLY A 51 3.81 -23.92 -0.45
CA GLY A 51 3.57 -25.25 0.09
C GLY A 51 4.52 -25.61 1.22
N VAL A 52 5.62 -24.87 1.39
CA VAL A 52 6.57 -25.07 2.49
C VAL A 52 6.05 -24.30 3.70
N THR A 53 5.62 -25.03 4.73
CA THR A 53 4.96 -24.45 5.90
C THR A 53 5.79 -23.39 6.60
N VAL A 54 7.09 -23.67 6.83
CA VAL A 54 7.99 -22.72 7.51
C VAL A 54 8.08 -21.41 6.73
N LEU A 55 8.22 -21.49 5.41
CA LEU A 55 8.31 -20.32 4.55
C LEU A 55 7.00 -19.52 4.56
N ARG A 56 5.88 -20.22 4.47
CA ARG A 56 4.57 -19.58 4.50
C ARG A 56 4.35 -18.80 5.81
N TYR A 57 4.74 -19.38 6.94
CA TYR A 57 4.64 -18.71 8.24
C TYR A 57 5.58 -17.51 8.33
N ALA A 58 6.80 -17.64 7.79
CA ALA A 58 7.76 -16.54 7.78
C ALA A 58 7.21 -15.35 6.98
N ILE A 59 6.60 -15.61 5.83
CA ILE A 59 6.01 -14.57 5.00
C ILE A 59 4.79 -13.93 5.68
N ARG A 60 3.96 -14.73 6.34
CA ARG A 60 2.81 -14.19 7.12
C ARG A 60 3.28 -13.26 8.22
N THR A 61 4.36 -13.63 8.91
CA THR A 61 4.95 -12.79 9.95
C THR A 61 5.47 -11.49 9.36
N GLU A 62 6.16 -11.57 8.23
CA GLU A 62 6.67 -10.39 7.53
C GLU A 62 5.53 -9.45 7.12
N ILE A 63 4.46 -9.99 6.53
CA ILE A 63 3.29 -9.19 6.13
C ILE A 63 2.67 -8.52 7.36
N ARG A 64 2.59 -9.23 8.47
CA ARG A 64 2.03 -8.69 9.71
C ARG A 64 2.88 -7.54 10.24
N LEU A 65 4.22 -7.68 10.18
CA LEU A 65 5.14 -6.63 10.61
C LEU A 65 5.02 -5.38 9.74
N ILE A 66 5.04 -5.53 8.42
CA ILE A 66 4.93 -4.36 7.54
C ILE A 66 3.56 -3.69 7.66
N THR A 67 2.50 -4.48 7.90
CA THR A 67 1.16 -3.94 8.13
C THR A 67 1.13 -3.11 9.41
N SER A 68 1.73 -3.61 10.49
CA SER A 68 1.81 -2.88 11.76
C SER A 68 2.61 -1.60 11.63
N GLU A 69 3.74 -1.62 10.93
CA GLU A 69 4.54 -0.43 10.67
C GLU A 69 3.74 0.60 9.89
N LEU A 70 3.03 0.17 8.87
CA LEU A 70 2.20 1.07 8.07
C LEU A 70 1.08 1.68 8.90
N ALA A 71 0.43 0.89 9.76
CA ALA A 71 -0.64 1.42 10.63
C ALA A 71 -0.12 2.52 11.54
N ILE A 72 1.09 2.35 12.10
CA ILE A 72 1.73 3.36 12.93
C ILE A 72 1.99 4.63 12.12
N ASP A 73 2.49 4.48 10.90
CA ASP A 73 2.77 5.62 10.05
C ASP A 73 1.49 6.34 9.62
N LEU A 74 0.43 5.60 9.31
CA LEU A 74 -0.86 6.18 8.94
C LEU A 74 -1.46 7.02 10.08
N ALA A 75 -1.26 6.60 11.33
CA ALA A 75 -1.77 7.31 12.49
C ALA A 75 -1.20 8.74 12.60
N ARG A 76 -0.09 9.02 11.95
CA ARG A 76 0.55 10.33 11.97
C ARG A 76 -0.02 11.33 10.96
N PHE A 77 -0.81 10.85 10.01
CA PHE A 77 -1.44 11.74 9.05
C PHE A 77 -2.56 12.54 9.71
N PRO A 78 -2.67 13.86 9.42
CA PRO A 78 -3.65 14.71 10.10
C PRO A 78 -5.08 14.22 10.02
N GLY A 79 -5.49 13.69 8.88
CA GLY A 79 -6.84 13.17 8.68
C GLY A 79 -7.11 11.84 9.37
N LEU A 80 -6.08 11.18 9.89
CA LEU A 80 -6.18 9.85 10.48
C LEU A 80 -5.84 9.83 11.97
N ARG A 81 -5.48 10.95 12.55
CA ARG A 81 -5.05 11.02 13.96
C ARG A 81 -6.13 10.58 14.93
N SER A 82 -7.39 10.79 14.58
CA SER A 82 -8.52 10.44 15.44
C SER A 82 -9.07 9.05 15.19
N TRP A 83 -8.52 8.33 14.22
CA TRP A 83 -8.99 6.98 13.89
C TRP A 83 -8.63 6.00 14.99
N SER A 84 -9.51 5.02 15.22
CA SER A 84 -9.23 3.92 16.15
C SER A 84 -8.06 3.08 15.65
N GLY A 85 -7.37 2.41 16.56
CA GLY A 85 -6.30 1.49 16.20
C GLY A 85 -6.78 0.35 15.31
N GLU A 86 -7.99 -0.13 15.56
CA GLU A 86 -8.61 -1.17 14.74
C GLU A 86 -8.80 -0.71 13.30
N ASP A 87 -9.33 0.49 13.10
CA ASP A 87 -9.57 1.01 11.75
C ASP A 87 -8.26 1.32 11.03
N LEU A 88 -7.27 1.84 11.75
CA LEU A 88 -5.94 2.07 11.18
C LEU A 88 -5.30 0.76 10.69
N ASN A 89 -5.43 -0.29 11.48
CA ASN A 89 -4.92 -1.59 11.08
C ASN A 89 -5.67 -2.15 9.88
N THR A 90 -6.99 -1.98 9.84
CA THR A 90 -7.82 -2.41 8.71
C THR A 90 -7.39 -1.70 7.43
N LEU A 91 -7.16 -0.39 7.51
CA LEU A 91 -6.69 0.38 6.36
C LEU A 91 -5.30 -0.09 5.92
N ALA A 92 -4.40 -0.32 6.87
CA ALA A 92 -3.06 -0.82 6.55
C ALA A 92 -3.12 -2.17 5.84
N VAL A 93 -3.99 -3.07 6.28
CA VAL A 93 -4.20 -4.37 5.64
C VAL A 93 -4.67 -4.19 4.19
N LEU A 94 -5.63 -3.30 3.96
CA LEU A 94 -6.12 -3.01 2.61
C LEU A 94 -4.99 -2.52 1.69
N ILE A 95 -4.18 -1.59 2.18
CA ILE A 95 -3.09 -1.02 1.38
C ILE A 95 -2.03 -2.07 1.08
N VAL A 96 -1.61 -2.84 2.09
CA VAL A 96 -0.58 -3.88 1.91
C VAL A 96 -1.07 -4.95 0.94
N ASN A 97 -2.33 -5.38 1.06
CA ASN A 97 -2.89 -6.36 0.15
C ASN A 97 -2.96 -5.84 -1.28
N ALA A 98 -3.29 -4.55 -1.46
CA ALA A 98 -3.28 -3.94 -2.79
C ALA A 98 -1.87 -3.93 -3.38
N MET A 99 -0.86 -3.62 -2.57
CA MET A 99 0.53 -3.60 -3.01
C MET A 99 1.01 -5.01 -3.42
N ILE A 100 0.64 -6.02 -2.65
CA ILE A 100 0.97 -7.42 -2.97
C ILE A 100 0.29 -7.82 -4.28
N SER A 101 -0.97 -7.46 -4.46
CA SER A 101 -1.73 -7.77 -5.67
C SER A 101 -1.11 -7.10 -6.91
N ILE A 102 -0.67 -5.86 -6.78
CA ILE A 102 0.02 -5.14 -7.85
C ILE A 102 1.32 -5.86 -8.21
N ALA A 103 2.11 -6.23 -7.21
CA ALA A 103 3.37 -6.94 -7.42
C ALA A 103 3.16 -8.28 -8.14
N GLU A 104 2.11 -9.01 -7.74
CA GLU A 104 1.75 -10.27 -8.36
C GLU A 104 1.38 -10.09 -9.83
N ALA A 105 0.57 -9.07 -10.13
CA ALA A 105 0.17 -8.77 -11.51
C ALA A 105 1.37 -8.37 -12.36
N LEU A 106 2.28 -7.57 -11.82
CA LEU A 106 3.48 -7.13 -12.52
C LEU A 106 4.44 -8.29 -12.80
N ASP A 107 4.43 -9.32 -11.96
CA ASP A 107 5.29 -10.50 -12.14
C ASP A 107 4.84 -11.39 -13.31
N ASP A 108 3.56 -11.32 -13.66
CA ASP A 108 2.97 -12.26 -14.63
C ASP A 108 3.13 -11.84 -16.09
N THR A 109 3.62 -10.64 -16.39
CA THR A 109 3.70 -10.17 -17.76
C THR A 109 4.85 -9.21 -18.03
N ASP A 110 5.38 -9.26 -19.27
CA ASP A 110 6.37 -8.32 -19.78
C ASP A 110 5.80 -7.48 -20.94
N ASP A 111 4.56 -7.73 -21.34
CA ASP A 111 3.92 -7.02 -22.44
C ASP A 111 3.64 -5.56 -22.03
N PRO A 112 4.18 -4.56 -22.80
CA PRO A 112 3.97 -3.15 -22.45
C PRO A 112 2.51 -2.73 -22.37
N VAL A 113 1.64 -3.28 -23.21
CA VAL A 113 0.21 -2.96 -23.19
C VAL A 113 -0.42 -3.48 -21.90
N ALA A 114 -0.11 -4.74 -21.55
CA ALA A 114 -0.62 -5.35 -20.32
C ALA A 114 -0.09 -4.62 -19.07
N LEU A 115 1.17 -4.19 -19.08
CA LEU A 115 1.75 -3.42 -17.97
C LEU A 115 1.03 -2.10 -17.76
N GLU A 116 0.67 -1.42 -18.84
CA GLU A 116 -0.08 -0.16 -18.73
C GLU A 116 -1.49 -0.39 -18.19
N GLU A 117 -2.15 -1.49 -18.57
CA GLU A 117 -3.46 -1.85 -18.02
C GLU A 117 -3.38 -2.15 -16.54
N ILE A 118 -2.33 -2.85 -16.10
CA ILE A 118 -2.08 -3.15 -14.69
C ILE A 118 -1.88 -1.83 -13.92
N ARG A 119 -1.08 -0.92 -14.47
CA ARG A 119 -0.84 0.37 -13.86
C ARG A 119 -2.15 1.15 -13.69
N ALA A 120 -2.96 1.22 -14.75
CA ALA A 120 -4.22 1.95 -14.72
C ALA A 120 -5.17 1.36 -13.67
N THR A 121 -5.28 0.05 -13.60
CA THR A 121 -6.12 -0.63 -12.61
C THR A 121 -5.60 -0.40 -11.19
N ALA A 122 -4.29 -0.49 -10.99
CA ALA A 122 -3.67 -0.25 -9.68
C ALA A 122 -3.94 1.16 -9.18
N VAL A 123 -3.78 2.16 -10.05
CA VAL A 123 -4.06 3.55 -9.73
C VAL A 123 -5.53 3.72 -9.31
N LYS A 124 -6.42 3.12 -10.07
CA LYS A 124 -7.86 3.19 -9.78
C LYS A 124 -8.20 2.56 -8.43
N GLN A 125 -7.64 1.38 -8.14
CA GLN A 125 -7.85 0.70 -6.87
C GLN A 125 -7.36 1.53 -5.69
N LEU A 126 -6.17 2.09 -5.80
CA LEU A 126 -5.61 2.93 -4.73
C LEU A 126 -6.41 4.22 -4.55
N LYS A 127 -6.88 4.81 -5.65
CA LYS A 127 -7.77 5.98 -5.57
C LYS A 127 -9.06 5.66 -4.83
N MET A 128 -9.66 4.52 -5.10
CA MET A 128 -10.89 4.10 -4.40
C MET A 128 -10.64 3.96 -2.91
N ILE A 129 -9.51 3.39 -2.51
CA ILE A 129 -9.15 3.27 -1.11
C ILE A 129 -9.03 4.66 -0.47
N ILE A 130 -8.31 5.57 -1.10
CA ILE A 130 -8.05 6.90 -0.55
C ILE A 130 -9.33 7.74 -0.48
N VAL A 131 -10.18 7.67 -1.50
CA VAL A 131 -11.47 8.34 -1.47
C VAL A 131 -12.33 7.79 -0.33
N GLY A 132 -12.30 6.47 -0.12
CA GLY A 132 -13.00 5.84 1.00
C GLY A 132 -12.50 6.36 2.34
N VAL A 133 -11.19 6.50 2.48
CA VAL A 133 -10.57 7.05 3.70
C VAL A 133 -11.11 8.45 4.00
N ALA A 134 -11.20 9.30 2.99
CA ALA A 134 -11.66 10.69 3.16
C ALA A 134 -13.09 10.76 3.69
N ASN A 135 -13.88 9.72 3.50
CA ASN A 135 -15.29 9.68 3.88
C ASN A 135 -15.57 8.73 5.05
N TRP A 136 -14.57 8.04 5.55
CA TRP A 136 -14.74 7.09 6.64
C TRP A 136 -14.82 7.81 7.98
N ARG A 137 -15.78 7.41 8.79
CA ARG A 137 -15.93 7.93 10.16
C ARG A 137 -15.53 6.84 11.14
N SER A 138 -14.31 6.94 11.65
CA SER A 138 -13.79 5.96 12.60
C SER A 138 -14.35 6.21 13.99
N HIS A 139 -14.66 5.12 14.68
CA HIS A 139 -15.14 5.12 16.06
C HIS A 139 -14.33 4.15 16.89
N ASP A 140 -14.00 4.55 18.10
CA ASP A 140 -13.38 3.67 19.10
C ASP A 140 -14.41 2.72 19.71
#